data_a8a38b6b68ba40ee2ce62f2aebb7ec5e
#
_entry.id   a8a38b6b68ba40ee2ce62f2aebb7ec5e
#
_cell.length_a   1.000
_cell.length_b   1.000
_cell.length_c   1.000
_cell.angle_alpha   90.00
_cell.angle_beta   90.00
_cell.angle_gamma   90.00
#
_symmetry.space_group_name_H-M   'P 1'
#
loop_
_entity.id
_entity.type
_entity.pdbx_description
1 polymer ?
#
loop_
_entity_poly.entity_id
_entity_poly.type
_entity_poly.pdbx_seq_one_letter_code
_entity_poly.pdbx_strand_id
1 'polypeptide(L)'
;MRMLNTTNHIFLFGFYLIITSTLNAQDTTNNTPETPNFVPVNILPQPEASVTINQDPRIKMLLDIKSKMEKDGEFSDRYKIQLYYGNLNKANEIIRASKDAFPKWSSSIQWETPNYKVWMGNYRTRLEADRALKEVHTKFPNAFIFRPEKK
;
A
#
# COMPACT_ATOMS: atom_id res chain seq x y z
N MET A 1 56.64 6.16 31.88
CA MET A 1 56.53 7.58 31.51
C MET A 1 55.71 7.68 30.22
N ARG A 2 54.47 8.12 30.31
CA ARG A 2 53.59 8.34 29.17
C ARG A 2 53.59 9.82 28.86
N MET A 3 54.16 10.21 27.74
CA MET A 3 54.11 11.60 27.27
C MET A 3 52.69 11.83 26.67
N LEU A 4 51.93 12.73 27.29
CA LEU A 4 50.67 13.22 26.77
C LEU A 4 50.95 14.13 25.57
N ASN A 5 50.36 13.80 24.43
CA ASN A 5 50.47 14.57 23.21
C ASN A 5 49.55 15.79 23.29
N THR A 6 50.09 16.95 23.64
CA THR A 6 49.36 18.24 23.82
C THR A 6 49.00 18.94 22.52
N THR A 7 49.21 18.30 21.36
CA THR A 7 49.05 18.95 20.05
C THR A 7 47.61 18.94 19.52
N ASN A 8 46.72 18.12 20.10
CA ASN A 8 45.35 18.00 19.57
C ASN A 8 44.34 19.02 20.13
N HIS A 9 44.70 19.78 21.17
CA HIS A 9 43.73 20.72 21.76
C HIS A 9 43.74 22.12 21.10
N ILE A 10 44.77 22.44 20.35
CA ILE A 10 44.88 23.75 19.68
C ILE A 10 44.01 23.81 18.42
N PHE A 11 43.77 22.68 17.74
CA PHE A 11 42.90 22.63 16.57
C PHE A 11 41.41 22.70 16.89
N LEU A 12 41.01 22.29 18.10
CA LEU A 12 39.59 22.28 18.51
C LEU A 12 39.10 23.68 18.92
N PHE A 13 40.01 24.57 19.38
CA PHE A 13 39.67 25.94 19.77
C PHE A 13 39.54 26.89 18.56
N GLY A 14 40.29 26.63 17.48
CA GLY A 14 40.23 27.45 16.25
C GLY A 14 38.90 27.24 15.45
N PHE A 15 38.26 26.10 15.58
CA PHE A 15 37.03 25.79 14.82
C PHE A 15 35.78 26.39 15.46
N TYR A 16 35.82 26.74 16.77
CA TYR A 16 34.65 27.28 17.48
C TYR A 16 34.45 28.79 17.27
N LEU A 17 35.43 29.50 16.73
CA LEU A 17 35.39 30.96 16.59
C LEU A 17 34.88 31.45 15.22
N ILE A 18 34.61 30.55 14.28
CA ILE A 18 34.15 30.89 12.92
C ILE A 18 32.61 30.81 12.77
N ILE A 19 31.89 30.28 13.78
CA ILE A 19 30.42 30.02 13.65
C ILE A 19 29.56 31.20 14.15
N THR A 20 30.10 32.31 14.61
CA THR A 20 29.34 33.40 15.25
C THR A 20 29.10 34.64 14.39
N SER A 21 29.23 34.61 13.08
CA SER A 21 29.11 35.83 12.25
C SER A 21 28.15 35.76 11.05
N THR A 22 27.05 35.01 11.16
CA THR A 22 25.97 35.11 10.13
C THR A 22 24.58 35.02 10.75
N LEU A 23 24.24 36.03 11.55
CA LEU A 23 22.84 36.22 11.98
C LEU A 23 22.54 37.72 11.99
N ASN A 24 22.33 38.32 10.82
CA ASN A 24 21.60 39.58 10.66
C ASN A 24 21.14 39.71 9.21
N ALA A 25 20.00 39.14 8.90
CA ALA A 25 19.13 39.59 7.83
C ALA A 25 17.68 39.36 8.28
N GLN A 26 17.19 40.29 9.11
CA GLN A 26 15.77 40.50 9.28
C GLN A 26 15.37 41.50 8.19
N ASP A 27 14.93 40.98 7.06
CA ASP A 27 14.13 41.76 6.12
C ASP A 27 12.73 41.89 6.70
N THR A 28 12.44 43.04 7.26
CA THR A 28 11.10 43.44 7.67
C THR A 28 10.32 43.82 6.42
N THR A 29 9.91 42.85 5.63
CA THR A 29 8.83 43.08 4.67
C THR A 29 7.53 43.11 5.47
N ASN A 30 6.96 44.30 5.57
CA ASN A 30 5.59 44.53 6.00
C ASN A 30 4.64 43.83 5.02
N ASN A 31 4.46 42.52 5.23
CA ASN A 31 3.34 41.81 4.62
C ASN A 31 2.11 42.11 5.45
N THR A 32 1.40 43.17 5.07
CA THR A 32 -0.01 43.29 5.34
C THR A 32 -0.66 41.95 4.94
N PRO A 33 -1.37 41.24 5.84
CA PRO A 33 -2.06 40.02 5.45
C PRO A 33 -3.12 40.41 4.39
N GLU A 34 -2.78 40.17 3.11
CA GLU A 34 -3.82 40.15 2.09
C GLU A 34 -4.79 39.03 2.46
N THR A 35 -5.95 39.41 2.94
CA THR A 35 -7.06 38.48 3.08
C THR A 35 -7.27 37.85 1.70
N PRO A 36 -7.21 36.50 1.59
CA PRO A 36 -7.48 35.85 0.32
C PRO A 36 -8.88 36.24 -0.11
N ASN A 37 -8.95 37.02 -1.19
CA ASN A 37 -10.20 37.44 -1.78
C ASN A 37 -10.78 36.17 -2.41
N PHE A 38 -11.61 35.43 -1.64
CA PHE A 38 -12.36 34.30 -2.17
C PHE A 38 -13.36 34.84 -3.18
N VAL A 39 -12.95 34.84 -4.45
CA VAL A 39 -13.90 35.00 -5.53
C VAL A 39 -14.82 33.77 -5.46
N PRO A 40 -16.13 33.93 -5.21
CA PRO A 40 -17.03 32.78 -5.24
C PRO A 40 -17.02 32.24 -6.66
N VAL A 41 -16.36 31.08 -6.85
CA VAL A 41 -16.46 30.34 -8.08
C VAL A 41 -17.92 29.91 -8.20
N ASN A 42 -18.64 30.54 -9.09
CA ASN A 42 -20.01 30.15 -9.40
C ASN A 42 -19.94 28.79 -10.09
N ILE A 43 -20.03 27.71 -9.27
CA ILE A 43 -20.06 26.34 -9.77
C ILE A 43 -21.41 26.20 -10.47
N LEU A 44 -21.41 26.38 -11.78
CA LEU A 44 -22.57 26.02 -12.59
C LEU A 44 -22.90 24.56 -12.29
N PRO A 45 -24.17 24.22 -12.00
CA PRO A 45 -24.54 22.84 -11.77
C PRO A 45 -24.19 22.02 -13.00
N GLN A 46 -23.17 21.16 -12.83
CA GLN A 46 -22.76 20.26 -13.90
C GLN A 46 -23.87 19.21 -14.04
N PRO A 47 -24.38 18.98 -15.25
CA PRO A 47 -25.42 17.96 -15.44
C PRO A 47 -24.89 16.61 -14.92
N GLU A 48 -25.72 15.91 -14.17
CA GLU A 48 -25.38 14.58 -13.66
C GLU A 48 -25.02 13.68 -14.83
N ALA A 49 -23.83 13.09 -14.78
CA ALA A 49 -23.39 12.15 -15.79
C ALA A 49 -24.21 10.86 -15.68
N SER A 50 -25.05 10.58 -16.66
CA SER A 50 -25.77 9.31 -16.75
C SER A 50 -24.92 8.29 -17.49
N VAL A 51 -24.58 7.18 -16.82
CA VAL A 51 -23.88 6.05 -17.44
C VAL A 51 -24.92 5.01 -17.86
N THR A 52 -25.08 4.82 -19.14
CA THR A 52 -25.93 3.73 -19.67
C THR A 52 -25.07 2.52 -19.95
N ILE A 53 -25.26 1.46 -19.16
CA ILE A 53 -24.53 0.20 -19.35
C ILE A 53 -25.42 -0.71 -20.21
N ASN A 54 -25.02 -0.92 -21.47
CA ASN A 54 -25.67 -1.86 -22.36
C ASN A 54 -25.00 -3.23 -22.24
N GLN A 55 -25.57 -4.10 -21.40
CA GLN A 55 -25.07 -5.46 -21.15
C GLN A 55 -26.23 -6.48 -21.19
N ASP A 56 -25.89 -7.74 -21.44
CA ASP A 56 -26.85 -8.84 -21.35
C ASP A 56 -27.43 -8.90 -19.92
N PRO A 57 -28.76 -8.90 -19.74
CA PRO A 57 -29.42 -8.96 -18.42
C PRO A 57 -28.98 -10.15 -17.56
N ARG A 58 -28.51 -11.23 -18.19
CA ARG A 58 -27.96 -12.41 -17.51
C ARG A 58 -26.72 -12.09 -16.72
N ILE A 59 -25.90 -11.11 -17.17
CA ILE A 59 -24.67 -10.69 -16.47
C ILE A 59 -25.02 -10.14 -15.09
N LYS A 60 -26.03 -9.28 -15.00
CA LYS A 60 -26.48 -8.74 -13.71
C LYS A 60 -26.92 -9.85 -12.77
N MET A 61 -27.74 -10.78 -13.28
CA MET A 61 -28.20 -11.94 -12.49
C MET A 61 -27.04 -12.79 -11.96
N LEU A 62 -26.01 -13.04 -12.78
CA LEU A 62 -24.83 -13.81 -12.37
C LEU A 62 -23.99 -13.06 -11.33
N LEU A 63 -23.86 -11.74 -11.45
CA LEU A 63 -23.17 -10.92 -10.46
C LEU A 63 -23.89 -10.89 -9.11
N ASP A 64 -25.23 -10.82 -9.12
CA ASP A 64 -26.06 -10.86 -7.92
C ASP A 64 -25.94 -12.22 -7.21
N ILE A 65 -26.00 -13.32 -7.98
CA ILE A 65 -25.80 -14.68 -7.45
C ILE A 65 -24.42 -14.82 -6.85
N LYS A 66 -23.36 -14.38 -7.57
CA LYS A 66 -21.98 -14.41 -7.07
C LYS A 66 -21.83 -13.63 -5.76
N SER A 67 -22.38 -12.40 -5.71
CA SER A 67 -22.35 -11.57 -4.52
C SER A 67 -23.05 -12.23 -3.33
N LYS A 68 -24.18 -12.90 -3.57
CA LYS A 68 -24.90 -13.65 -2.55
C LYS A 68 -24.06 -14.82 -2.04
N MET A 69 -23.49 -15.63 -2.92
CA MET A 69 -22.64 -16.76 -2.57
C MET A 69 -21.39 -16.31 -1.78
N GLU A 70 -20.83 -15.14 -2.10
CA GLU A 70 -19.71 -14.55 -1.33
C GLU A 70 -20.14 -14.15 0.08
N LYS A 71 -21.31 -13.53 0.23
CA LYS A 71 -21.89 -13.16 1.55
C LYS A 71 -22.23 -14.38 2.39
N ASP A 72 -22.76 -15.41 1.78
CA ASP A 72 -23.12 -16.66 2.43
C ASP A 72 -21.88 -17.53 2.76
N GLY A 73 -20.68 -17.05 2.36
CA GLY A 73 -19.42 -17.71 2.69
C GLY A 73 -19.18 -19.02 1.92
N GLU A 74 -19.90 -19.28 0.84
CA GLU A 74 -19.71 -20.51 0.04
C GLU A 74 -18.30 -20.64 -0.55
N PHE A 75 -17.60 -19.51 -0.74
CA PHE A 75 -16.21 -19.50 -1.20
C PHE A 75 -15.18 -19.48 -0.07
N SER A 76 -15.60 -19.43 1.20
CA SER A 76 -14.67 -19.40 2.35
C SER A 76 -13.97 -20.73 2.56
N ASP A 77 -14.55 -21.83 2.08
CA ASP A 77 -13.99 -23.18 2.19
C ASP A 77 -12.85 -23.48 1.22
N ARG A 78 -12.44 -22.50 0.41
CA ARG A 78 -11.41 -22.69 -0.59
C ARG A 78 -10.02 -22.37 -0.03
N TYR A 79 -9.02 -23.09 -0.52
CA TYR A 79 -7.63 -22.85 -0.18
C TYR A 79 -7.13 -21.62 -0.91
N LYS A 80 -6.30 -20.84 -0.21
CA LYS A 80 -5.61 -19.66 -0.73
C LYS A 80 -4.13 -19.72 -0.38
N ILE A 81 -3.32 -19.01 -1.14
CA ILE A 81 -1.90 -18.85 -0.87
C ILE A 81 -1.68 -17.46 -0.30
N GLN A 82 -1.12 -17.36 0.91
CA GLN A 82 -0.71 -16.09 1.47
C GLN A 82 0.71 -15.79 1.03
N LEU A 83 0.89 -14.63 0.36
CA LEU A 83 2.18 -14.16 -0.15
C LEU A 83 2.89 -13.26 0.84
N TYR A 84 2.12 -12.49 1.62
CA TYR A 84 2.66 -11.46 2.50
C TYR A 84 1.71 -11.15 3.67
N TYR A 85 2.33 -10.70 4.77
CA TYR A 85 1.65 -10.14 5.93
C TYR A 85 2.46 -8.97 6.49
N GLY A 86 1.85 -7.79 6.68
CA GLY A 86 2.50 -6.61 7.24
C GLY A 86 1.91 -5.29 6.75
N ASN A 87 2.75 -4.28 6.48
CA ASN A 87 2.31 -2.93 6.13
C ASN A 87 1.72 -2.83 4.72
N LEU A 88 0.90 -1.78 4.50
CA LEU A 88 0.18 -1.55 3.24
C LEU A 88 1.11 -1.30 2.05
N ASN A 89 2.20 -0.54 2.24
CA ASN A 89 3.07 -0.18 1.13
C ASN A 89 3.70 -1.43 0.51
N LYS A 90 4.23 -2.32 1.35
CA LYS A 90 4.81 -3.58 0.89
C LYS A 90 3.74 -4.54 0.33
N ALA A 91 2.53 -4.54 0.90
CA ALA A 91 1.42 -5.31 0.36
C ALA A 91 1.07 -4.88 -1.08
N ASN A 92 1.08 -3.56 -1.36
CA ASN A 92 0.85 -3.03 -2.70
C ASN A 92 1.94 -3.40 -3.71
N GLU A 93 3.22 -3.43 -3.29
CA GLU A 93 4.30 -3.93 -4.13
C GLU A 93 4.11 -5.42 -4.47
N ILE A 94 3.83 -6.22 -3.45
CA ILE A 94 3.66 -7.68 -3.60
C ILE A 94 2.47 -8.01 -4.51
N ILE A 95 1.34 -7.29 -4.37
CA ILE A 95 0.18 -7.56 -5.24
C ILE A 95 0.46 -7.21 -6.69
N ARG A 96 1.21 -6.13 -6.98
CA ARG A 96 1.63 -5.79 -8.34
C ARG A 96 2.55 -6.88 -8.89
N ALA A 97 3.61 -7.21 -8.15
CA ALA A 97 4.55 -8.25 -8.54
C ALA A 97 3.87 -9.63 -8.75
N SER A 98 2.85 -9.95 -7.95
CA SER A 98 2.10 -11.20 -8.11
C SER A 98 1.23 -11.23 -9.36
N LYS A 99 0.60 -10.10 -9.71
CA LYS A 99 -0.19 -9.99 -10.95
C LYS A 99 0.66 -10.08 -12.20
N ASP A 100 1.85 -9.46 -12.15
CA ASP A 100 2.80 -9.49 -13.27
C ASP A 100 3.41 -10.88 -13.47
N ALA A 101 3.81 -11.54 -12.38
CA ALA A 101 4.42 -12.86 -12.44
C ALA A 101 3.41 -13.99 -12.70
N PHE A 102 2.19 -13.86 -12.20
CA PHE A 102 1.17 -14.92 -12.22
C PHE A 102 -0.21 -14.39 -12.65
N PRO A 103 -0.38 -13.90 -13.89
CA PRO A 103 -1.62 -13.30 -14.37
C PRO A 103 -2.81 -14.26 -14.37
N LYS A 104 -2.55 -15.57 -14.39
CA LYS A 104 -3.58 -16.63 -14.36
C LYS A 104 -4.30 -16.73 -13.02
N TRP A 105 -3.74 -16.20 -11.94
CA TRP A 105 -4.33 -16.25 -10.60
C TRP A 105 -4.69 -14.86 -10.09
N SER A 106 -5.91 -14.75 -9.56
CA SER A 106 -6.34 -13.50 -8.94
C SER A 106 -5.61 -13.27 -7.62
N SER A 107 -5.20 -12.02 -7.39
CA SER A 107 -4.57 -11.60 -6.13
C SER A 107 -5.39 -10.50 -5.48
N SER A 108 -5.52 -10.53 -4.15
CA SER A 108 -6.28 -9.57 -3.36
C SER A 108 -5.53 -9.17 -2.09
N ILE A 109 -5.80 -7.93 -1.63
CA ILE A 109 -5.33 -7.46 -0.32
C ILE A 109 -6.50 -7.59 0.65
N GLN A 110 -6.23 -8.17 1.83
CA GLN A 110 -7.15 -8.25 2.94
C GLN A 110 -6.61 -7.42 4.10
N TRP A 111 -7.44 -6.54 4.64
CA TRP A 111 -7.10 -5.81 5.85
C TRP A 111 -7.49 -6.63 7.08
N GLU A 112 -6.54 -6.78 7.99
CA GLU A 112 -6.73 -7.43 9.29
C GLU A 112 -5.93 -6.66 10.32
N THR A 113 -6.65 -5.84 11.09
CA THR A 113 -6.06 -4.88 12.04
C THR A 113 -4.94 -5.49 12.88
N PRO A 114 -3.76 -4.84 12.94
CA PRO A 114 -3.36 -3.59 12.27
C PRO A 114 -2.69 -3.80 10.90
N ASN A 115 -2.64 -5.01 10.37
CA ASN A 115 -1.83 -5.41 9.22
C ASN A 115 -2.67 -5.71 7.97
N TYR A 116 -1.95 -5.90 6.87
CA TYR A 116 -2.51 -6.29 5.58
C TYR A 116 -1.94 -7.64 5.15
N LYS A 117 -2.80 -8.47 4.60
CA LYS A 117 -2.46 -9.78 4.01
C LYS A 117 -2.63 -9.72 2.51
N VAL A 118 -1.69 -10.29 1.77
CA VAL A 118 -1.84 -10.48 0.32
C VAL A 118 -2.13 -11.95 0.08
N TRP A 119 -3.28 -12.22 -0.52
CA TRP A 119 -3.76 -13.56 -0.86
C TRP A 119 -3.79 -13.75 -2.37
N MET A 120 -3.47 -14.95 -2.81
CA MET A 120 -3.50 -15.33 -4.21
C MET A 120 -4.23 -16.65 -4.42
N GLY A 121 -4.98 -16.71 -5.53
CA GLY A 121 -5.70 -17.89 -5.95
C GLY A 121 -6.98 -18.16 -5.15
N ASN A 122 -7.70 -19.17 -5.59
CA ASN A 122 -8.96 -19.63 -4.99
C ASN A 122 -9.16 -21.12 -5.34
N TYR A 123 -8.44 -21.99 -4.65
CA TYR A 123 -8.30 -23.40 -4.99
C TYR A 123 -9.35 -24.25 -4.27
N ARG A 124 -9.97 -25.16 -5.00
CA ARG A 124 -11.00 -26.05 -4.44
C ARG A 124 -10.41 -27.14 -3.56
N THR A 125 -9.24 -27.64 -3.95
CA THR A 125 -8.56 -28.71 -3.24
C THR A 125 -7.16 -28.27 -2.76
N ARG A 126 -6.68 -28.90 -1.69
CA ARG A 126 -5.31 -28.66 -1.22
C ARG A 126 -4.26 -29.06 -2.26
N LEU A 127 -4.49 -30.15 -2.98
CA LEU A 127 -3.56 -30.61 -4.02
C LEU A 127 -3.41 -29.60 -5.17
N GLU A 128 -4.50 -28.93 -5.54
CA GLU A 128 -4.46 -27.84 -6.51
C GLU A 128 -3.63 -26.66 -6.00
N ALA A 129 -3.86 -26.28 -4.74
CA ALA A 129 -3.09 -25.23 -4.08
C ALA A 129 -1.59 -25.58 -3.95
N ASP A 130 -1.25 -26.84 -3.60
CA ASP A 130 0.12 -27.31 -3.49
C ASP A 130 0.86 -27.24 -4.84
N ARG A 131 0.20 -27.59 -5.95
CA ARG A 131 0.76 -27.44 -7.30
C ARG A 131 1.03 -25.98 -7.64
N ALA A 132 0.09 -25.10 -7.34
CA ALA A 132 0.26 -23.66 -7.55
C ALA A 132 1.37 -23.10 -6.65
N LEU A 133 1.46 -23.53 -5.39
CA LEU A 133 2.48 -23.08 -4.45
C LEU A 133 3.90 -23.37 -4.95
N LYS A 134 4.14 -24.52 -5.61
CA LYS A 134 5.43 -24.83 -6.22
C LYS A 134 5.88 -23.77 -7.24
N GLU A 135 4.94 -23.28 -8.06
CA GLU A 135 5.22 -22.22 -9.02
C GLU A 135 5.44 -20.88 -8.30
N VAL A 136 4.61 -20.61 -7.29
CA VAL A 136 4.68 -19.35 -6.51
C VAL A 136 5.98 -19.21 -5.75
N HIS A 137 6.52 -20.29 -5.21
CA HIS A 137 7.79 -20.30 -4.48
C HIS A 137 8.99 -19.81 -5.31
N THR A 138 8.92 -19.83 -6.65
CA THR A 138 9.97 -19.27 -7.52
C THR A 138 10.16 -17.76 -7.32
N LYS A 139 9.11 -17.05 -6.90
CA LYS A 139 9.11 -15.60 -6.66
C LYS A 139 8.85 -15.22 -5.21
N PHE A 140 8.06 -16.02 -4.50
CA PHE A 140 7.65 -15.78 -3.12
C PHE A 140 7.95 -17.00 -2.26
N PRO A 141 9.21 -17.20 -1.83
CA PRO A 141 9.64 -18.41 -1.11
C PRO A 141 8.94 -18.60 0.23
N ASN A 142 8.47 -17.52 0.87
CA ASN A 142 7.78 -17.55 2.16
C ASN A 142 6.26 -17.70 2.03
N ALA A 143 5.73 -17.92 0.82
CA ALA A 143 4.31 -18.14 0.62
C ALA A 143 3.87 -19.47 1.22
N PHE A 144 2.64 -19.52 1.74
CA PHE A 144 2.08 -20.74 2.29
C PHE A 144 0.58 -20.85 2.00
N ILE A 145 0.08 -22.08 2.02
CA ILE A 145 -1.34 -22.39 1.82
C ILE A 145 -2.06 -22.30 3.15
N PHE A 146 -3.23 -21.69 3.12
CA PHE A 146 -4.16 -21.68 4.25
C PHE A 146 -5.60 -21.79 3.77
N ARG A 147 -6.50 -22.04 4.70
CA ARG A 147 -7.93 -22.04 4.47
C ARG A 147 -8.54 -20.97 5.36
N PRO A 148 -9.17 -19.91 4.79
CA PRO A 148 -9.82 -18.89 5.60
C PRO A 148 -10.93 -19.48 6.46
N GLU A 149 -11.03 -19.02 7.71
CA GLU A 149 -12.17 -19.38 8.56
C GLU A 149 -13.43 -18.66 8.09
N LYS A 150 -14.57 -19.33 8.23
CA LYS A 150 -15.88 -18.69 8.03
C LYS A 150 -16.09 -17.68 9.15
N LYS A 151 -16.34 -16.43 8.77
CA LYS A 151 -16.81 -15.40 9.70
C LYS A 151 -18.29 -15.49 9.90
#